data_31078f2337fcc29a368cca64b3f3326e
#
_entry.id   31078f2337fcc29a368cca64b3f3326e
#
_cell.length_a   1.000
_cell.length_b   1.000
_cell.length_c   1.000
_cell.angle_alpha   90.00
_cell.angle_beta   90.00
_cell.angle_gamma   90.00
#
_symmetry.space_group_name_H-M   'P 1'
#
loop_
_entity.id
_entity.type
_entity.pdbx_description
1 polymer ?
#
loop_
_entity_poly.entity_id
_entity_poly.type
_entity_poly.pdbx_seq_one_letter_code
_entity_poly.pdbx_strand_id
1 'polypeptide(L)'
;MTIDLDDASPIDFHGKLAVLELVVSSLVAGGYFVFSQFGVVAASLWKLVLAAQLFVSTVMILHYVMNRRPRRLWVEGIVSMLMLFPFLMIALLWLFYLLSIPIPLVLKVSVIAACFALIARHAFLVLSDFRRAAKIESVVQTIYHDNGKNLVLRHSCGGYIDGLTARNPLKPGVLSVVAYLTPLAAALGGNVNHVFGENIGPHVLCIAFSLLAFPMTLSLVGNFYVRQLFFRVYLPLKLERRTGKRVILAQ
;
A
#
# COMPACT_ATOMS: atom_id res chain seq x y z
N MET A 1 -24.44 14.61 -2.48
CA MET A 1 -24.00 14.75 -1.09
C MET A 1 -22.48 14.86 -1.12
N THR A 2 -21.97 16.05 -1.38
CA THR A 2 -20.53 16.38 -1.32
C THR A 2 -20.18 16.41 0.17
N ILE A 3 -19.41 15.43 0.61
CA ILE A 3 -18.81 15.46 1.96
C ILE A 3 -17.75 16.55 1.90
N ASP A 4 -18.03 17.68 2.55
CA ASP A 4 -17.05 18.73 2.79
C ASP A 4 -15.95 18.13 3.67
N LEU A 5 -14.83 17.74 3.03
CA LEU A 5 -13.68 17.14 3.69
C LEU A 5 -12.85 18.19 4.45
N ASP A 6 -13.18 19.47 4.30
CA ASP A 6 -12.45 20.58 4.91
C ASP A 6 -12.81 20.83 6.38
N ASP A 7 -13.99 20.35 6.84
CA ASP A 7 -14.46 20.55 8.23
C ASP A 7 -14.24 19.34 9.16
N ALA A 8 -13.85 18.19 8.64
CA ALA A 8 -13.58 17.04 9.50
C ALA A 8 -12.22 17.22 10.19
N SER A 9 -12.22 17.25 11.52
CA SER A 9 -10.95 17.22 12.26
C SER A 9 -10.12 16.00 11.80
N PRO A 10 -8.79 16.12 11.67
CA PRO A 10 -7.93 14.98 11.29
C PRO A 10 -8.15 13.74 12.16
N ILE A 11 -8.61 13.92 13.37
CA ILE A 11 -8.92 12.89 14.36
C ILE A 11 -10.14 12.06 13.95
N ASP A 12 -11.23 12.71 13.52
CA ASP A 12 -12.45 12.01 13.08
C ASP A 12 -12.19 11.21 11.79
N PHE A 13 -11.32 11.71 10.95
CA PHE A 13 -10.88 11.01 9.76
C PHE A 13 -10.17 9.69 10.08
N HIS A 14 -9.27 9.64 11.08
CA HIS A 14 -8.58 8.41 11.47
C HIS A 14 -9.51 7.34 12.04
N GLY A 15 -10.54 7.72 12.79
CA GLY A 15 -11.54 6.78 13.28
C GLY A 15 -12.35 6.15 12.14
N LYS A 16 -12.81 6.97 11.19
CA LYS A 16 -13.53 6.50 9.99
C LYS A 16 -12.66 5.58 9.14
N LEU A 17 -11.37 5.91 9.01
CA LEU A 17 -10.42 5.09 8.26
C LEU A 17 -10.11 3.75 8.92
N ALA A 18 -10.04 3.68 10.26
CA ALA A 18 -9.85 2.43 10.97
C ALA A 18 -11.05 1.49 10.78
N VAL A 19 -12.28 2.03 10.74
CA VAL A 19 -13.48 1.25 10.42
C VAL A 19 -13.48 0.78 8.96
N LEU A 20 -13.14 1.67 8.02
CA LEU A 20 -13.02 1.32 6.61
C LEU A 20 -11.96 0.23 6.39
N GLU A 21 -10.82 0.35 7.07
CA GLU A 21 -9.74 -0.64 7.04
C GLU A 21 -10.25 -2.00 7.52
N LEU A 22 -11.03 -2.06 8.59
CA LEU A 22 -11.62 -3.31 9.11
C LEU A 22 -12.55 -3.97 8.08
N VAL A 23 -13.40 -3.18 7.39
CA VAL A 23 -14.30 -3.69 6.34
C VAL A 23 -13.50 -4.23 5.17
N VAL A 24 -12.54 -3.47 4.66
CA VAL A 24 -11.69 -3.91 3.53
C VAL A 24 -10.87 -5.14 3.91
N SER A 25 -10.36 -5.18 5.13
CA SER A 25 -9.64 -6.34 5.69
C SER A 25 -10.47 -7.61 5.68
N SER A 26 -11.73 -7.51 6.08
CA SER A 26 -12.66 -8.65 6.07
C SER A 26 -12.91 -9.17 4.65
N LEU A 27 -13.06 -8.27 3.67
CA LEU A 27 -13.22 -8.64 2.26
C LEU A 27 -11.96 -9.31 1.71
N VAL A 28 -10.78 -8.81 2.05
CA VAL A 28 -9.50 -9.40 1.63
C VAL A 28 -9.32 -10.80 2.23
N ALA A 29 -9.58 -10.97 3.52
CA ALA A 29 -9.53 -12.28 4.17
C ALA A 29 -10.55 -13.25 3.56
N GLY A 30 -11.76 -12.78 3.23
CA GLY A 30 -12.78 -13.53 2.50
C GLY A 30 -12.31 -13.99 1.12
N GLY A 31 -11.61 -13.13 0.37
CA GLY A 31 -10.98 -13.49 -0.90
C GLY A 31 -9.95 -14.62 -0.74
N TYR A 32 -9.06 -14.52 0.26
CA TYR A 32 -8.10 -15.58 0.57
C TYR A 32 -8.77 -16.87 1.05
N PHE A 33 -9.88 -16.78 1.78
CA PHE A 33 -10.69 -17.95 2.12
C PHE A 33 -11.21 -18.66 0.86
N VAL A 34 -11.79 -17.94 -0.09
CA VAL A 34 -12.26 -18.50 -1.36
C VAL A 34 -11.11 -19.15 -2.13
N PHE A 35 -9.96 -18.48 -2.29
CA PHE A 35 -8.79 -19.06 -2.94
C PHE A 35 -8.28 -20.33 -2.24
N SER A 36 -8.39 -20.39 -0.90
CA SER A 36 -8.00 -21.59 -0.15
C SER A 36 -8.95 -22.77 -0.38
N GLN A 37 -10.25 -22.54 -0.62
CA GLN A 37 -11.20 -23.60 -0.95
C GLN A 37 -10.91 -24.23 -2.32
N PHE A 38 -10.35 -23.45 -3.24
CA PHE A 38 -9.88 -23.96 -4.54
C PHE A 38 -8.48 -24.57 -4.51
N GLY A 39 -7.85 -24.68 -3.35
CA GLY A 39 -6.50 -25.24 -3.21
C GLY A 39 -5.37 -24.40 -3.81
N VAL A 40 -5.67 -23.17 -4.24
CA VAL A 40 -4.69 -22.27 -4.94
C VAL A 40 -3.74 -21.61 -3.97
N VAL A 41 -4.14 -21.46 -2.72
CA VAL A 41 -3.30 -20.97 -1.61
C VAL A 41 -3.45 -21.90 -0.41
N ALA A 42 -2.49 -21.84 0.53
CA ALA A 42 -2.53 -22.69 1.72
C ALA A 42 -3.83 -22.49 2.52
N ALA A 43 -4.43 -23.59 2.99
CA ALA A 43 -5.73 -23.60 3.66
C ALA A 43 -5.79 -22.73 4.94
N SER A 44 -4.65 -22.49 5.60
CA SER A 44 -4.55 -21.64 6.80
C SER A 44 -4.26 -20.16 6.50
N LEU A 45 -3.93 -19.81 5.25
CA LEU A 45 -3.45 -18.48 4.90
C LEU A 45 -4.46 -17.38 5.23
N TRP A 46 -5.75 -17.59 4.92
CA TRP A 46 -6.79 -16.61 5.22
C TRP A 46 -6.89 -16.26 6.72
N LYS A 47 -6.62 -17.25 7.61
CA LYS A 47 -6.61 -17.03 9.06
C LYS A 47 -5.44 -16.12 9.46
N LEU A 48 -4.25 -16.35 8.87
CA LEU A 48 -3.08 -15.52 9.10
C LEU A 48 -3.32 -14.08 8.60
N VAL A 49 -3.86 -13.95 7.38
CA VAL A 49 -4.21 -12.64 6.80
C VAL A 49 -5.22 -11.91 7.67
N LEU A 50 -6.29 -12.59 8.10
CA LEU A 50 -7.29 -12.01 8.99
C LEU A 50 -6.69 -11.58 10.34
N ALA A 51 -5.88 -12.43 10.98
CA ALA A 51 -5.24 -12.10 12.24
C ALA A 51 -4.30 -10.91 12.13
N ALA A 52 -3.49 -10.84 11.07
CA ALA A 52 -2.60 -9.71 10.82
C ALA A 52 -3.38 -8.40 10.60
N GLN A 53 -4.47 -8.45 9.85
CA GLN A 53 -5.31 -7.29 9.59
C GLN A 53 -6.07 -6.84 10.85
N LEU A 54 -6.62 -7.74 11.64
CA LEU A 54 -7.25 -7.41 12.92
C LEU A 54 -6.25 -6.79 13.89
N PHE A 55 -5.00 -7.27 13.91
CA PHE A 55 -3.94 -6.65 14.69
C PHE A 55 -3.68 -5.21 14.25
N VAL A 56 -3.55 -4.96 12.94
CA VAL A 56 -3.35 -3.61 12.38
C VAL A 56 -4.52 -2.70 12.71
N SER A 57 -5.77 -3.16 12.49
CA SER A 57 -6.98 -2.39 12.83
C SER A 57 -7.03 -2.04 14.32
N THR A 58 -6.67 -3.01 15.19
CA THR A 58 -6.62 -2.79 16.64
C THR A 58 -5.59 -1.71 17.00
N VAL A 59 -4.38 -1.77 16.41
CA VAL A 59 -3.34 -0.75 16.61
C VAL A 59 -3.84 0.63 16.18
N MET A 60 -4.53 0.73 15.04
CA MET A 60 -5.09 1.99 14.53
C MET A 60 -6.17 2.55 15.46
N ILE A 61 -7.08 1.69 15.95
CA ILE A 61 -8.15 2.09 16.87
C ILE A 61 -7.54 2.56 18.21
N LEU A 62 -6.61 1.79 18.77
CA LEU A 62 -5.92 2.17 20.01
C LEU A 62 -5.19 3.51 19.84
N HIS A 63 -4.48 3.66 18.71
CA HIS A 63 -3.83 4.93 18.40
C HIS A 63 -4.82 6.09 18.33
N TYR A 64 -5.98 5.91 17.69
CA TYR A 64 -7.05 6.90 17.63
C TYR A 64 -7.58 7.27 19.02
N VAL A 65 -7.88 6.28 19.87
CA VAL A 65 -8.44 6.50 21.21
C VAL A 65 -7.43 7.18 22.14
N MET A 66 -6.16 6.76 22.10
CA MET A 66 -5.11 7.25 23.01
C MET A 66 -4.58 8.64 22.65
N ASN A 67 -4.66 9.03 21.38
CA ASN A 67 -4.01 10.24 20.88
C ASN A 67 -5.03 11.28 20.36
N ARG A 68 -5.61 12.08 21.24
CA ARG A 68 -6.57 13.16 20.89
C ARG A 68 -5.92 14.54 20.68
N ARG A 69 -4.58 14.67 20.69
CA ARG A 69 -3.88 15.96 20.60
C ARG A 69 -3.19 16.15 19.25
N PRO A 70 -2.89 17.41 18.81
CA PRO A 70 -2.15 17.67 17.58
C PRO A 70 -0.81 16.93 17.60
N ARG A 71 -0.56 16.16 16.54
CA ARG A 71 0.45 15.11 16.52
C ARG A 71 1.66 15.50 15.70
N ARG A 72 2.77 14.93 16.08
CA ARG A 72 3.97 14.97 15.25
C ARG A 72 3.72 14.24 13.94
N LEU A 73 4.10 14.85 12.84
CA LEU A 73 3.84 14.32 11.49
C LEU A 73 4.39 12.90 11.28
N TRP A 74 5.51 12.56 11.91
CA TRP A 74 6.10 11.23 11.76
C TRP A 74 5.22 10.11 12.36
N VAL A 75 4.47 10.40 13.42
CA VAL A 75 3.50 9.44 14.00
C VAL A 75 2.36 9.21 13.03
N GLU A 76 1.79 10.30 12.48
CA GLU A 76 0.74 10.23 11.46
C GLU A 76 1.21 9.52 10.20
N GLY A 77 2.50 9.70 9.83
CA GLY A 77 3.11 8.98 8.71
C GLY A 77 3.11 7.47 8.91
N ILE A 78 3.44 7.00 10.11
CA ILE A 78 3.42 5.56 10.43
C ILE A 78 1.98 5.01 10.38
N VAL A 79 1.02 5.70 11.01
CA VAL A 79 -0.38 5.26 11.01
C VAL A 79 -0.96 5.22 9.60
N SER A 80 -0.66 6.22 8.76
CA SER A 80 -1.11 6.23 7.37
C SER A 80 -0.54 5.08 6.51
N MET A 81 0.62 4.54 6.88
CA MET A 81 1.14 3.33 6.24
C MET A 81 0.34 2.08 6.61
N LEU A 82 -0.11 1.99 7.86
CA LEU A 82 -0.94 0.87 8.33
C LEU A 82 -2.28 0.79 7.62
N MET A 83 -2.89 1.93 7.28
CA MET A 83 -4.16 1.99 6.55
C MET A 83 -4.16 1.27 5.20
N LEU A 84 -3.00 1.17 4.53
CA LEU A 84 -2.90 0.48 3.24
C LEU A 84 -2.49 -1.00 3.39
N PHE A 85 -2.45 -1.50 4.61
CA PHE A 85 -2.09 -2.90 4.85
C PHE A 85 -3.01 -3.91 4.13
N PRO A 86 -4.35 -3.74 4.07
CA PRO A 86 -5.22 -4.63 3.29
C PRO A 86 -4.86 -4.64 1.80
N PHE A 87 -4.57 -3.48 1.23
CA PHE A 87 -4.15 -3.36 -0.17
C PHE A 87 -2.78 -4.02 -0.41
N LEU A 88 -1.87 -3.96 0.59
CA LEU A 88 -0.62 -4.69 0.53
C LEU A 88 -0.87 -6.21 0.52
N MET A 89 -1.82 -6.70 1.31
CA MET A 89 -2.19 -8.12 1.29
C MET A 89 -2.72 -8.54 -0.09
N ILE A 90 -3.57 -7.74 -0.73
CA ILE A 90 -4.02 -8.00 -2.11
C ILE A 90 -2.82 -7.99 -3.07
N ALA A 91 -1.96 -6.99 -2.96
CA ALA A 91 -0.79 -6.85 -3.82
C ALA A 91 0.22 -8.01 -3.66
N LEU A 92 0.26 -8.68 -2.51
CA LEU A 92 1.11 -9.83 -2.24
C LEU A 92 0.49 -11.18 -2.68
N LEU A 93 -0.65 -11.20 -3.38
CA LEU A 93 -1.29 -12.42 -3.87
C LEU A 93 -0.31 -13.29 -4.68
N TRP A 94 0.53 -12.69 -5.53
CA TRP A 94 1.55 -13.39 -6.31
C TRP A 94 2.53 -14.17 -5.42
N LEU A 95 2.91 -13.60 -4.26
CA LEU A 95 3.82 -14.25 -3.32
C LEU A 95 3.15 -15.46 -2.66
N PHE A 96 1.94 -15.29 -2.16
CA PHE A 96 1.20 -16.37 -1.49
C PHE A 96 0.84 -17.49 -2.46
N TYR A 97 0.52 -17.16 -3.70
CA TYR A 97 0.32 -18.15 -4.76
C TYR A 97 1.60 -18.91 -5.07
N LEU A 98 2.74 -18.23 -5.28
CA LEU A 98 4.04 -18.88 -5.51
C LEU A 98 4.47 -19.78 -4.35
N LEU A 99 4.18 -19.38 -3.11
CA LEU A 99 4.46 -20.22 -1.94
C LEU A 99 3.63 -21.52 -1.93
N SER A 100 2.42 -21.49 -2.46
CA SER A 100 1.46 -22.59 -2.41
C SER A 100 1.56 -23.55 -3.60
N ILE A 101 1.95 -23.07 -4.78
CA ILE A 101 2.02 -23.91 -5.99
C ILE A 101 3.11 -25.00 -5.89
N PRO A 102 2.82 -26.23 -6.34
CA PRO A 102 3.77 -27.35 -6.26
C PRO A 102 4.81 -27.30 -7.41
N ILE A 103 5.74 -26.35 -7.36
CA ILE A 103 6.89 -26.25 -8.27
C ILE A 103 8.19 -26.55 -7.51
N PRO A 104 9.29 -26.91 -8.20
CA PRO A 104 10.57 -27.17 -7.57
C PRO A 104 11.02 -26.00 -6.68
N LEU A 105 11.52 -26.31 -5.47
CA LEU A 105 11.90 -25.33 -4.48
C LEU A 105 12.90 -24.29 -5.01
N VAL A 106 13.89 -24.75 -5.80
CA VAL A 106 14.91 -23.88 -6.40
C VAL A 106 14.27 -22.84 -7.30
N LEU A 107 13.33 -23.24 -8.18
CA LEU A 107 12.62 -22.31 -9.06
C LEU A 107 11.76 -21.33 -8.27
N LYS A 108 11.03 -21.84 -7.27
CA LYS A 108 10.21 -21.02 -6.36
C LYS A 108 11.04 -19.93 -5.68
N VAL A 109 12.15 -20.29 -5.05
CA VAL A 109 13.04 -19.36 -4.36
C VAL A 109 13.66 -18.37 -5.34
N SER A 110 14.09 -18.81 -6.52
CA SER A 110 14.69 -17.95 -7.55
C SER A 110 13.70 -16.89 -8.04
N VAL A 111 12.45 -17.26 -8.33
CA VAL A 111 11.41 -16.31 -8.77
C VAL A 111 11.08 -15.33 -7.68
N ILE A 112 10.87 -15.79 -6.44
CA ILE A 112 10.58 -14.92 -5.28
C ILE A 112 11.74 -13.93 -5.07
N ALA A 113 13.00 -14.41 -5.09
CA ALA A 113 14.17 -13.56 -4.93
C ALA A 113 14.27 -12.50 -6.04
N ALA A 114 14.02 -12.88 -7.30
CA ALA A 114 13.99 -11.94 -8.41
C ALA A 114 12.89 -10.88 -8.25
N CYS A 115 11.69 -11.27 -7.81
CA CYS A 115 10.60 -10.34 -7.54
C CYS A 115 10.97 -9.35 -6.42
N PHE A 116 11.54 -9.82 -5.31
CA PHE A 116 11.99 -8.94 -4.23
C PHE A 116 13.13 -8.02 -4.66
N ALA A 117 14.07 -8.50 -5.48
CA ALA A 117 15.12 -7.66 -6.05
C ALA A 117 14.55 -6.53 -6.93
N LEU A 118 13.54 -6.83 -7.74
CA LEU A 118 12.85 -5.81 -8.55
C LEU A 118 12.12 -4.78 -7.67
N ILE A 119 11.42 -5.23 -6.62
CA ILE A 119 10.74 -4.35 -5.66
C ILE A 119 11.76 -3.45 -4.95
N ALA A 120 12.85 -4.02 -4.44
CA ALA A 120 13.91 -3.27 -3.76
C ALA A 120 14.58 -2.26 -4.70
N ARG A 121 14.90 -2.66 -5.94
CA ARG A 121 15.45 -1.77 -6.96
C ARG A 121 14.49 -0.60 -7.25
N HIS A 122 13.20 -0.88 -7.44
CA HIS A 122 12.20 0.16 -7.70
C HIS A 122 12.10 1.13 -6.52
N ALA A 123 11.97 0.62 -5.30
CA ALA A 123 11.92 1.42 -4.07
C ALA A 123 13.17 2.30 -3.91
N PHE A 124 14.36 1.75 -4.20
CA PHE A 124 15.62 2.50 -4.15
C PHE A 124 15.66 3.63 -5.18
N LEU A 125 15.19 3.40 -6.40
CA LEU A 125 15.15 4.42 -7.45
C LEU A 125 14.20 5.57 -7.07
N VAL A 126 13.00 5.25 -6.57
CA VAL A 126 12.03 6.25 -6.08
C VAL A 126 12.63 7.04 -4.91
N LEU A 127 13.24 6.35 -3.94
CA LEU A 127 13.90 7.00 -2.81
C LEU A 127 15.03 7.93 -3.27
N SER A 128 15.79 7.54 -4.28
CA SER A 128 16.84 8.36 -4.87
C SER A 128 16.30 9.64 -5.48
N ASP A 129 15.17 9.57 -6.21
CA ASP A 129 14.50 10.74 -6.78
C ASP A 129 14.02 11.69 -5.66
N PHE A 130 13.40 11.18 -4.61
CA PHE A 130 12.98 11.98 -3.46
C PHE A 130 14.14 12.61 -2.70
N ARG A 131 15.25 11.89 -2.52
CA ARG A 131 16.48 12.43 -1.89
C ARG A 131 17.08 13.56 -2.72
N ARG A 132 17.06 13.46 -4.05
CA ARG A 132 17.53 14.53 -4.94
C ARG A 132 16.64 15.76 -4.82
N ALA A 133 15.32 15.58 -4.90
CA ALA A 133 14.35 16.66 -4.75
C ALA A 133 14.48 17.39 -3.40
N ALA A 134 14.63 16.64 -2.31
CA ALA A 134 14.76 17.20 -0.96
C ALA A 134 16.09 17.96 -0.70
N LYS A 135 17.07 17.91 -1.60
CA LYS A 135 18.28 18.78 -1.54
C LYS A 135 17.97 20.20 -2.01
N ILE A 136 16.91 20.40 -2.76
CA ILE A 136 16.47 21.69 -3.29
C ILE A 136 15.62 22.35 -2.21
N GLU A 137 16.10 23.46 -1.66
CA GLU A 137 15.46 24.16 -0.53
C GLU A 137 14.02 24.62 -0.87
N SER A 138 13.81 25.13 -2.08
CA SER A 138 12.47 25.52 -2.54
C SER A 138 11.46 24.38 -2.54
N VAL A 139 11.89 23.15 -2.82
CA VAL A 139 11.01 21.95 -2.74
C VAL A 139 10.58 21.70 -1.31
N VAL A 140 11.51 21.79 -0.36
CA VAL A 140 11.21 21.60 1.07
C VAL A 140 10.27 22.69 1.57
N GLN A 141 10.50 23.96 1.20
CA GLN A 141 9.65 25.10 1.57
C GLN A 141 8.26 25.02 0.91
N THR A 142 8.13 24.39 -0.24
CA THR A 142 6.83 24.15 -0.88
C THR A 142 6.03 23.11 -0.11
N ILE A 143 6.69 22.08 0.42
CA ILE A 143 6.06 20.99 1.17
C ILE A 143 5.76 21.39 2.61
N TYR A 144 6.71 22.07 3.28
CA TYR A 144 6.59 22.46 4.69
C TYR A 144 6.60 23.98 4.82
N HIS A 145 5.58 24.50 5.51
CA HIS A 145 5.48 25.93 5.83
C HIS A 145 5.93 26.18 7.26
N ASP A 146 6.75 27.21 7.45
CA ASP A 146 7.17 27.67 8.78
C ASP A 146 6.17 28.72 9.31
N ASN A 147 5.47 28.41 10.40
CA ASN A 147 4.57 29.35 11.07
C ASN A 147 5.23 30.04 12.29
N GLY A 148 6.55 30.01 12.40
CA GLY A 148 7.32 30.59 13.51
C GLY A 148 7.52 29.61 14.67
N LYS A 149 6.50 28.93 15.16
CA LYS A 149 6.57 27.94 16.25
C LYS A 149 6.84 26.51 15.74
N ASN A 150 6.22 26.13 14.63
CA ASN A 150 6.24 24.78 14.08
C ASN A 150 6.44 24.82 12.57
N LEU A 151 6.90 23.71 12.02
CA LEU A 151 6.84 23.43 10.59
C LEU A 151 5.56 22.65 10.30
N VAL A 152 4.78 23.10 9.34
CA VAL A 152 3.46 22.54 9.01
C VAL A 152 3.49 21.92 7.62
N LEU A 153 3.10 20.65 7.49
CA LEU A 153 2.92 20.01 6.18
C LEU A 153 1.70 20.61 5.49
N ARG A 154 1.87 21.12 4.26
CA ARG A 154 0.75 21.67 3.49
C ARG A 154 -0.17 20.57 2.96
N HIS A 155 -1.50 20.74 3.10
CA HIS A 155 -2.50 19.77 2.60
C HIS A 155 -2.43 19.57 1.09
N SER A 156 -2.17 20.64 0.33
CA SER A 156 -2.12 20.63 -1.14
C SER A 156 -0.84 20.01 -1.74
N CYS A 157 0.12 19.57 -0.92
CA CYS A 157 1.41 19.09 -1.42
C CYS A 157 1.39 17.65 -1.98
N GLY A 158 0.27 16.90 -1.84
CA GLY A 158 0.19 15.50 -2.28
C GLY A 158 0.51 15.33 -3.76
N GLY A 159 -0.18 16.03 -4.63
CA GLY A 159 0.07 15.99 -6.08
C GLY A 159 1.44 16.50 -6.48
N TYR A 160 1.97 17.52 -5.77
CA TYR A 160 3.32 18.01 -5.98
C TYR A 160 4.37 16.93 -5.66
N ILE A 161 4.23 16.25 -4.52
CA ILE A 161 5.13 15.15 -4.12
C ILE A 161 5.06 13.99 -5.12
N ASP A 162 3.86 13.67 -5.62
CA ASP A 162 3.68 12.63 -6.65
C ASP A 162 4.38 12.98 -7.96
N GLY A 163 4.45 14.26 -8.30
CA GLY A 163 5.18 14.78 -9.45
C GLY A 163 6.71 14.74 -9.33
N LEU A 164 7.27 14.55 -8.12
CA LEU A 164 8.72 14.47 -7.91
C LEU A 164 9.34 13.16 -8.42
N THR A 165 8.53 12.17 -8.75
CA THR A 165 8.98 10.93 -9.41
C THR A 165 8.04 10.56 -10.55
N ALA A 166 8.63 10.23 -11.71
CA ALA A 166 7.87 9.70 -12.85
C ALA A 166 7.74 8.16 -12.83
N ARG A 167 8.23 7.52 -11.77
CA ARG A 167 8.39 6.05 -11.67
C ARG A 167 7.16 5.35 -11.11
N ASN A 168 5.97 5.71 -11.58
CA ASN A 168 4.76 4.97 -11.18
C ASN A 168 4.49 3.82 -12.18
N PRO A 169 4.56 2.53 -11.77
CA PRO A 169 4.24 1.41 -12.63
C PRO A 169 2.73 1.31 -12.94
N LEU A 170 1.87 1.89 -12.08
CA LEU A 170 0.43 1.96 -12.31
C LEU A 170 0.04 3.25 -13.04
N LYS A 171 0.50 3.42 -14.27
CA LYS A 171 0.02 4.48 -15.14
C LYS A 171 -1.45 4.22 -15.53
N PRO A 172 -2.23 5.26 -15.88
CA PRO A 172 -3.64 5.11 -16.27
C PRO A 172 -3.89 4.01 -17.31
N GLY A 173 -3.01 3.87 -18.31
CA GLY A 173 -3.10 2.81 -19.31
C GLY A 173 -2.96 1.39 -18.73
N VAL A 174 -2.11 1.20 -17.71
CA VAL A 174 -1.97 -0.11 -17.04
C VAL A 174 -3.24 -0.45 -16.27
N LEU A 175 -3.82 0.53 -15.55
CA LEU A 175 -5.09 0.33 -14.85
C LEU A 175 -6.24 -0.03 -15.80
N SER A 176 -6.29 0.59 -16.99
CA SER A 176 -7.27 0.25 -18.02
C SER A 176 -7.09 -1.19 -18.52
N VAL A 177 -5.85 -1.60 -18.81
CA VAL A 177 -5.54 -2.99 -19.19
C VAL A 177 -5.97 -3.97 -18.10
N VAL A 178 -5.70 -3.66 -16.83
CA VAL A 178 -6.15 -4.47 -15.68
C VAL A 178 -7.67 -4.59 -15.66
N ALA A 179 -8.39 -3.47 -15.82
CA ALA A 179 -9.86 -3.44 -15.81
C ALA A 179 -10.47 -4.31 -16.93
N TYR A 180 -9.84 -4.37 -18.10
CA TYR A 180 -10.30 -5.21 -19.21
C TYR A 180 -9.89 -6.69 -19.06
N LEU A 181 -8.70 -6.96 -18.53
CA LEU A 181 -8.21 -8.33 -18.37
C LEU A 181 -8.91 -9.09 -17.23
N THR A 182 -9.40 -8.40 -16.20
CA THR A 182 -10.06 -9.05 -15.06
C THR A 182 -11.33 -9.83 -15.46
N PRO A 183 -12.32 -9.24 -16.17
CA PRO A 183 -13.48 -10.00 -16.62
C PRO A 183 -13.14 -11.07 -17.67
N LEU A 184 -12.14 -10.80 -18.53
CA LEU A 184 -11.65 -11.78 -19.50
C LEU A 184 -11.02 -12.99 -18.78
N ALA A 185 -10.19 -12.76 -17.76
CA ALA A 185 -9.59 -13.84 -16.96
C ALA A 185 -10.67 -14.64 -16.20
N ALA A 186 -11.71 -13.97 -15.69
CA ALA A 186 -12.85 -14.65 -15.06
C ALA A 186 -13.62 -15.53 -16.04
N ALA A 187 -13.93 -15.02 -17.24
CA ALA A 187 -14.61 -15.77 -18.30
C ALA A 187 -13.74 -16.96 -18.79
N LEU A 188 -12.44 -16.75 -18.99
CA LEU A 188 -11.52 -17.82 -19.38
C LEU A 188 -11.38 -18.88 -18.28
N GLY A 189 -11.27 -18.47 -17.01
CA GLY A 189 -11.15 -19.41 -15.88
C GLY A 189 -12.34 -20.37 -15.76
N GLY A 190 -13.57 -19.91 -16.03
CA GLY A 190 -14.74 -20.76 -16.09
C GLY A 190 -14.69 -21.76 -17.26
N ASN A 191 -14.29 -21.32 -18.45
CA ASN A 191 -14.24 -22.16 -19.64
C ASN A 191 -13.05 -23.14 -19.66
N VAL A 192 -11.92 -22.76 -19.05
CA VAL A 192 -10.71 -23.60 -18.99
C VAL A 192 -10.99 -24.90 -18.23
N ASN A 193 -11.82 -24.90 -17.21
CA ASN A 193 -12.21 -26.12 -16.50
C ASN A 193 -12.95 -27.13 -17.41
N HIS A 194 -13.74 -26.64 -18.37
CA HIS A 194 -14.44 -27.51 -19.34
C HIS A 194 -13.49 -28.13 -20.35
N VAL A 195 -12.38 -27.45 -20.68
CA VAL A 195 -11.45 -27.89 -21.74
C VAL A 195 -10.30 -28.73 -21.18
N PHE A 196 -9.75 -28.35 -20.02
CA PHE A 196 -8.51 -28.92 -19.48
C PHE A 196 -8.68 -29.73 -18.19
N GLY A 197 -9.92 -29.85 -17.68
CA GLY A 197 -10.24 -30.61 -16.47
C GLY A 197 -10.43 -29.76 -15.23
N GLU A 198 -11.02 -30.37 -14.21
CA GLU A 198 -11.33 -29.71 -12.94
C GLU A 198 -10.04 -29.22 -12.25
N ASN A 199 -10.08 -28.02 -11.67
CA ASN A 199 -9.02 -27.33 -10.92
C ASN A 199 -7.98 -26.51 -11.71
N ILE A 200 -7.93 -26.53 -13.04
CA ILE A 200 -6.97 -25.68 -13.78
C ILE A 200 -7.43 -24.22 -13.81
N GLY A 201 -8.74 -23.97 -13.92
CA GLY A 201 -9.32 -22.63 -13.99
C GLY A 201 -8.93 -21.72 -12.81
N PRO A 202 -9.03 -22.16 -11.55
CA PRO A 202 -8.58 -21.37 -10.40
C PRO A 202 -7.09 -21.00 -10.45
N HIS A 203 -6.21 -21.89 -10.94
CA HIS A 203 -4.81 -21.58 -11.12
C HIS A 203 -4.57 -20.53 -12.20
N VAL A 204 -5.26 -20.62 -13.34
CA VAL A 204 -5.18 -19.60 -14.41
C VAL A 204 -5.62 -18.23 -13.90
N LEU A 205 -6.71 -18.17 -13.13
CA LEU A 205 -7.16 -16.95 -12.48
C LEU A 205 -6.12 -16.39 -11.52
N CYS A 206 -5.55 -17.23 -10.66
CA CYS A 206 -4.51 -16.79 -9.73
C CYS A 206 -3.24 -16.30 -10.42
N ILE A 207 -2.83 -16.92 -11.52
CA ILE A 207 -1.71 -16.42 -12.33
C ILE A 207 -2.06 -15.04 -12.90
N ALA A 208 -3.23 -14.88 -13.51
CA ALA A 208 -3.65 -13.60 -14.05
C ALA A 208 -3.70 -12.50 -12.98
N PHE A 209 -4.33 -12.77 -11.83
CA PHE A 209 -4.36 -11.83 -10.71
C PHE A 209 -2.96 -11.55 -10.14
N SER A 210 -2.08 -12.55 -10.09
CA SER A 210 -0.70 -12.38 -9.63
C SER A 210 0.11 -11.46 -10.55
N LEU A 211 -0.07 -11.58 -11.87
CA LEU A 211 0.55 -10.69 -12.86
C LEU A 211 0.08 -9.24 -12.71
N LEU A 212 -1.18 -9.03 -12.30
CA LEU A 212 -1.72 -7.70 -12.01
C LEU A 212 -1.31 -7.18 -10.64
N ALA A 213 -1.23 -8.06 -9.64
CA ALA A 213 -0.86 -7.72 -8.27
C ALA A 213 0.62 -7.30 -8.15
N PHE A 214 1.51 -7.82 -9.01
CA PHE A 214 2.93 -7.50 -8.95
C PHE A 214 3.24 -6.01 -9.25
N PRO A 215 2.75 -5.39 -10.35
CA PRO A 215 2.86 -3.94 -10.54
C PRO A 215 2.23 -3.12 -9.41
N MET A 216 1.12 -3.61 -8.82
CA MET A 216 0.50 -2.99 -7.66
C MET A 216 1.44 -3.03 -6.43
N THR A 217 2.15 -4.15 -6.22
CA THR A 217 3.19 -4.26 -5.17
C THR A 217 4.30 -3.22 -5.39
N LEU A 218 4.80 -3.10 -6.62
CA LEU A 218 5.82 -2.10 -6.96
C LEU A 218 5.33 -0.67 -6.66
N SER A 219 4.10 -0.35 -7.05
CA SER A 219 3.52 0.98 -6.79
C SER A 219 3.29 1.24 -5.30
N LEU A 220 2.73 0.28 -4.57
CA LEU A 220 2.50 0.43 -3.13
C LEU A 220 3.82 0.60 -2.38
N VAL A 221 4.78 -0.28 -2.60
CA VAL A 221 6.05 -0.24 -1.87
C VAL A 221 6.87 0.98 -2.30
N GLY A 222 7.08 1.19 -3.60
CA GLY A 222 7.90 2.28 -4.12
C GLY A 222 7.25 3.65 -3.95
N ASN A 223 6.08 3.84 -4.54
CA ASN A 223 5.51 5.18 -4.63
C ASN A 223 4.72 5.57 -3.38
N PHE A 224 4.11 4.61 -2.67
CA PHE A 224 3.36 4.94 -1.47
C PHE A 224 4.19 4.78 -0.18
N TYR A 225 4.65 3.57 0.17
CA TYR A 225 5.37 3.37 1.43
C TYR A 225 6.68 4.16 1.50
N VAL A 226 7.48 4.18 0.44
CA VAL A 226 8.72 4.97 0.38
C VAL A 226 8.41 6.47 0.48
N ARG A 227 7.35 6.96 -0.16
CA ARG A 227 6.90 8.35 -0.05
C ARG A 227 6.51 8.71 1.38
N GLN A 228 5.68 7.89 2.03
CA GLN A 228 5.24 8.13 3.40
C GLN A 228 6.42 8.11 4.37
N LEU A 229 7.29 7.09 4.26
CA LEU A 229 8.51 7.02 5.07
C LEU A 229 9.41 8.23 4.87
N PHE A 230 9.59 8.69 3.63
CA PHE A 230 10.50 9.79 3.36
C PHE A 230 9.92 11.13 3.79
N PHE A 231 8.72 11.51 3.31
CA PHE A 231 8.14 12.83 3.54
C PHE A 231 7.37 12.98 4.85
N ARG A 232 6.87 11.91 5.43
CA ARG A 232 6.14 12.00 6.71
C ARG A 232 6.91 11.49 7.92
N VAL A 233 7.98 10.71 7.73
CA VAL A 233 8.77 10.20 8.85
C VAL A 233 10.21 10.72 8.81
N TYR A 234 10.98 10.36 7.78
CA TYR A 234 12.42 10.67 7.75
C TYR A 234 12.73 12.17 7.65
N LEU A 235 12.13 12.86 6.68
CA LEU A 235 12.40 14.29 6.46
C LEU A 235 11.90 15.17 7.61
N PRO A 236 10.69 14.97 8.18
CA PRO A 236 10.26 15.66 9.40
C PRO A 236 11.22 15.47 10.57
N LEU A 237 11.62 14.25 10.89
CA LEU A 237 12.58 13.99 11.97
C LEU A 237 13.93 14.69 11.74
N LYS A 238 14.40 14.74 10.48
CA LYS A 238 15.61 15.47 10.12
C LYS A 238 15.44 16.99 10.28
N LEU A 239 14.30 17.53 9.88
CA LEU A 239 13.96 18.95 10.03
C LEU A 239 13.81 19.33 11.50
N GLU A 240 13.13 18.52 12.32
CA GLU A 240 13.00 18.74 13.77
C GLU A 240 14.40 18.83 14.44
N ARG A 241 15.31 17.90 14.08
CA ARG A 241 16.69 17.91 14.61
C ARG A 241 17.50 19.13 14.18
N ARG A 242 17.27 19.63 12.96
CA ARG A 242 18.02 20.76 12.40
C ARG A 242 17.50 22.11 12.90
N THR A 243 16.20 22.26 13.04
CA THR A 243 15.54 23.55 13.34
C THR A 243 15.13 23.70 14.81
N GLY A 244 15.06 22.61 15.57
CA GLY A 244 14.49 22.57 16.92
C GLY A 244 12.95 22.73 16.94
N LYS A 245 12.31 22.96 15.79
CA LYS A 245 10.86 23.13 15.66
C LYS A 245 10.18 21.80 15.43
N ARG A 246 8.98 21.59 16.00
CA ARG A 246 8.16 20.39 15.73
C ARG A 246 7.56 20.46 14.34
N VAL A 247 7.50 19.32 13.66
CA VAL A 247 6.80 19.19 12.38
C VAL A 247 5.44 18.55 12.62
N ILE A 248 4.38 19.27 12.28
CA ILE A 248 2.99 18.89 12.52
C ILE A 248 2.19 18.85 11.21
N LEU A 249 1.05 18.17 11.22
CA LEU A 249 0.07 18.23 10.14
C LEU A 249 -0.72 19.54 10.27
N ALA A 250 -1.05 20.21 9.14
CA ALA A 250 -2.00 21.33 9.14
C ALA A 250 -3.35 20.85 9.69
N GLN A 251 -3.93 21.65 10.56
CA GLN A 251 -5.30 21.45 11.05
C GLN A 251 -6.27 22.04 10.06
#